data_96e5516c1dc840dfc955bc8171b172a7
#
_entry.id   96e5516c1dc840dfc955bc8171b172a7
#
_cell.length_a   1.000
_cell.length_b   1.000
_cell.length_c   1.000
_cell.angle_alpha   90.00
_cell.angle_beta   90.00
_cell.angle_gamma   90.00
#
_symmetry.space_group_name_H-M   'P 1'
#
loop_
_entity.id
_entity.type
_entity.pdbx_description
1 polymer ?
#
loop_
_entity_poly.entity_id
_entity_poly.type
_entity_poly.pdbx_seq_one_letter_code
_entity_poly.pdbx_strand_id
1 'polypeptide(L)'
;MSTVAARPGSGPSWLGDLARAAAIPAGCAVVLIGLLAAWVVTGGGGTVHRVHMEISQASIPARGYTASSAAAVHSAGLYLTIRNLTGQPDQLTAVTSPAARRIELTRRQTVGGPRTVVRELTVPAHGTLRLTPFGDDVILENPVAYETRSSVPLVLTFRHTGKLAVDAAVSAPGSP
;
A
#
# COMPACT_ATOMS: atom_id res chain seq x y z
N MET A 1 -39.85 -35.99 75.75
CA MET A 1 -39.84 -35.65 74.30
C MET A 1 -38.95 -34.45 74.16
N SER A 2 -37.68 -34.65 73.76
CA SER A 2 -36.71 -33.56 73.58
C SER A 2 -36.47 -33.35 72.08
N THR A 3 -36.84 -32.17 71.60
CA THR A 3 -36.70 -31.77 70.21
C THR A 3 -35.28 -31.25 70.02
N VAL A 4 -34.47 -31.97 69.22
CA VAL A 4 -33.12 -31.56 68.80
C VAL A 4 -33.26 -30.59 67.61
N ALA A 5 -32.88 -29.34 67.82
CA ALA A 5 -32.78 -28.35 66.77
C ALA A 5 -31.54 -28.59 65.95
N ALA A 6 -31.70 -28.81 64.61
CA ALA A 6 -30.61 -28.91 63.67
C ALA A 6 -29.99 -27.54 63.44
N ARG A 7 -28.66 -27.43 63.61
CA ARG A 7 -27.83 -26.25 63.18
C ARG A 7 -27.69 -26.21 61.70
N PRO A 8 -27.87 -25.04 61.03
CA PRO A 8 -27.56 -24.91 59.62
C PRO A 8 -26.04 -25.01 59.44
N GLY A 9 -25.61 -25.91 58.55
CA GLY A 9 -24.24 -26.12 58.26
C GLY A 9 -23.66 -24.91 57.53
N SER A 10 -22.58 -24.38 58.09
CA SER A 10 -21.73 -23.36 57.39
C SER A 10 -21.13 -23.97 56.15
N GLY A 11 -21.46 -23.43 55.02
CA GLY A 11 -20.84 -23.81 53.73
C GLY A 11 -19.30 -23.61 53.77
N PRO A 12 -18.55 -24.32 52.95
CA PRO A 12 -17.10 -24.34 53.03
C PRO A 12 -16.50 -22.97 52.68
N SER A 13 -15.77 -22.39 53.66
CA SER A 13 -15.14 -21.07 53.59
C SER A 13 -14.11 -20.91 52.45
N TRP A 14 -13.62 -22.03 51.90
CA TRP A 14 -12.64 -22.05 50.84
C TRP A 14 -13.16 -21.46 49.50
N LEU A 15 -14.47 -21.48 49.24
CA LEU A 15 -15.07 -20.87 48.06
C LEU A 15 -14.98 -19.35 48.10
N GLY A 16 -15.10 -18.74 49.29
CA GLY A 16 -14.92 -17.29 49.47
C GLY A 16 -13.47 -16.83 49.27
N ASP A 17 -12.53 -17.67 49.67
CA ASP A 17 -11.08 -17.37 49.53
C ASP A 17 -10.61 -17.54 48.09
N LEU A 18 -11.12 -18.50 47.35
CA LEU A 18 -10.87 -18.65 45.90
C LEU A 18 -11.44 -17.49 45.11
N ALA A 19 -12.63 -17.02 45.43
CA ALA A 19 -13.23 -15.86 44.77
C ALA A 19 -12.41 -14.58 45.00
N ARG A 20 -11.87 -14.39 46.19
CA ARG A 20 -10.99 -13.25 46.50
C ARG A 20 -9.62 -13.36 45.84
N ALA A 21 -9.03 -14.57 45.79
CA ALA A 21 -7.76 -14.82 45.15
C ALA A 21 -7.82 -14.60 43.61
N ALA A 22 -8.97 -14.87 43.00
CA ALA A 22 -9.18 -14.64 41.56
C ALA A 22 -9.54 -13.19 41.21
N ALA A 23 -10.16 -12.45 42.15
CA ALA A 23 -10.60 -11.07 41.89
C ALA A 23 -9.45 -10.08 41.67
N ILE A 24 -8.32 -10.29 42.35
CA ILE A 24 -7.12 -9.42 42.23
C ILE A 24 -6.49 -9.51 40.86
N PRO A 25 -6.13 -10.69 40.30
CA PRO A 25 -5.53 -10.77 38.98
C PRO A 25 -6.50 -10.35 37.88
N ALA A 26 -7.80 -10.61 38.02
CA ALA A 26 -8.81 -10.16 37.07
C ALA A 26 -8.93 -8.63 37.03
N GLY A 27 -8.93 -7.99 38.21
CA GLY A 27 -8.94 -6.52 38.34
C GLY A 27 -7.70 -5.88 37.67
N CYS A 28 -6.51 -6.43 37.92
CA CYS A 28 -5.27 -5.95 37.31
C CYS A 28 -5.29 -6.09 35.78
N ALA A 29 -5.82 -7.19 35.26
CA ALA A 29 -5.93 -7.41 33.81
C ALA A 29 -6.85 -6.37 33.15
N VAL A 30 -8.01 -6.07 33.77
CA VAL A 30 -8.94 -5.05 33.24
C VAL A 30 -8.30 -3.66 33.25
N VAL A 31 -7.58 -3.31 34.31
CA VAL A 31 -6.88 -2.01 34.41
C VAL A 31 -5.77 -1.92 33.36
N LEU A 32 -4.97 -2.98 33.13
CA LEU A 32 -3.92 -3.00 32.12
C LEU A 32 -4.49 -2.89 30.71
N ILE A 33 -5.58 -3.61 30.40
CA ILE A 33 -6.27 -3.51 29.12
C ILE A 33 -6.83 -2.09 28.92
N GLY A 34 -7.42 -1.50 29.96
CA GLY A 34 -7.93 -0.13 29.92
C GLY A 34 -6.82 0.90 29.68
N LEU A 35 -5.67 0.75 30.31
CA LEU A 35 -4.50 1.61 30.11
C LEU A 35 -3.91 1.45 28.71
N LEU A 36 -3.80 0.21 28.19
CA LEU A 36 -3.35 -0.05 26.83
C LEU A 36 -4.32 0.53 25.79
N ALA A 37 -5.63 0.37 26.00
CA ALA A 37 -6.62 0.96 25.13
C ALA A 37 -6.56 2.50 25.14
N ALA A 38 -6.44 3.11 26.32
CA ALA A 38 -6.27 4.54 26.45
C ALA A 38 -4.98 5.03 25.77
N TRP A 39 -3.88 4.30 25.93
CA TRP A 39 -2.61 4.61 25.30
C TRP A 39 -2.69 4.55 23.76
N VAL A 40 -3.40 3.57 23.20
CA VAL A 40 -3.65 3.48 21.74
C VAL A 40 -4.52 4.62 21.24
N VAL A 41 -5.61 4.95 22.00
CA VAL A 41 -6.56 6.02 21.61
C VAL A 41 -5.91 7.41 21.71
N THR A 42 -4.99 7.63 22.67
CA THR A 42 -4.25 8.89 22.81
C THR A 42 -3.10 9.05 21.83
N GLY A 43 -2.94 8.10 20.88
CA GLY A 43 -1.89 8.18 19.86
C GLY A 43 -0.54 7.63 20.29
N GLY A 44 -0.42 7.04 21.50
CA GLY A 44 0.82 6.41 21.96
C GLY A 44 1.21 5.16 21.15
N GLY A 45 0.28 4.61 20.38
CA GLY A 45 0.52 3.49 19.46
C GLY A 45 1.30 3.86 18.18
N GLY A 46 1.77 5.10 18.08
CA GLY A 46 2.45 5.63 16.90
C GLY A 46 1.46 6.22 15.88
N THR A 47 1.77 7.38 15.38
CA THR A 47 1.06 7.93 14.22
C THR A 47 1.44 7.11 12.99
N VAL A 48 0.48 6.42 12.40
CA VAL A 48 0.65 5.91 11.04
C VAL A 48 0.81 7.16 10.16
N HIS A 49 2.02 7.50 9.80
CA HIS A 49 2.29 8.55 8.81
C HIS A 49 1.64 8.05 7.51
N ARG A 50 0.46 8.58 7.21
CA ARG A 50 -0.12 8.39 5.87
C ARG A 50 0.84 9.06 4.90
N VAL A 51 1.59 8.26 4.18
CA VAL A 51 2.43 8.75 3.10
C VAL A 51 1.48 9.37 2.08
N HIS A 52 1.49 10.70 1.95
CA HIS A 52 0.67 11.39 0.96
C HIS A 52 1.47 11.41 -0.33
N MET A 53 1.04 10.58 -1.28
CA MET A 53 1.54 10.59 -2.65
C MET A 53 0.56 11.39 -3.50
N GLU A 54 1.08 12.37 -4.20
CA GLU A 54 0.35 13.11 -5.23
C GLU A 54 0.79 12.59 -6.59
N ILE A 55 -0.18 12.14 -7.40
CA ILE A 55 0.06 11.64 -8.74
C ILE A 55 -0.53 12.63 -9.71
N SER A 56 0.26 13.06 -10.67
CA SER A 56 -0.15 14.01 -11.69
C SER A 56 0.35 13.60 -13.06
N GLN A 57 -0.32 14.11 -14.12
CA GLN A 57 0.06 13.92 -15.51
C GLN A 57 0.17 12.45 -15.94
N ALA A 58 -0.72 11.58 -15.41
CA ALA A 58 -0.74 10.19 -15.81
C ALA A 58 -1.25 10.06 -17.24
N SER A 59 -0.38 9.62 -18.16
CA SER A 59 -0.72 9.44 -19.57
C SER A 59 0.02 8.27 -20.19
N ILE A 60 -0.63 7.65 -21.19
CA ILE A 60 -0.07 6.58 -22.02
C ILE A 60 -0.24 7.04 -23.47
N PRO A 61 0.85 7.12 -24.29
CA PRO A 61 0.72 7.49 -25.68
C PRO A 61 -0.07 6.41 -26.45
N ALA A 62 -1.02 6.82 -27.27
CA ALA A 62 -1.89 5.92 -28.05
C ALA A 62 -1.10 5.04 -29.04
N ARG A 63 0.11 5.47 -29.46
CA ARG A 63 1.04 4.64 -30.24
C ARG A 63 2.15 4.19 -29.31
N GLY A 64 2.19 2.87 -29.05
CA GLY A 64 3.28 2.24 -28.33
C GLY A 64 4.60 2.33 -29.09
N TYR A 65 5.70 2.01 -28.44
CA TYR A 65 7.00 1.86 -29.08
C TYR A 65 6.96 0.62 -29.99
N THR A 66 7.08 0.80 -31.28
CA THR A 66 7.36 -0.30 -32.20
C THR A 66 8.84 -0.65 -32.06
N ALA A 67 9.15 -1.81 -31.50
CA ALA A 67 10.48 -2.37 -31.65
C ALA A 67 10.67 -2.71 -33.12
N SER A 68 11.78 -2.27 -33.72
CA SER A 68 12.13 -2.49 -35.14
C SER A 68 12.54 -3.93 -35.49
N SER A 69 12.10 -4.92 -34.74
CA SER A 69 12.36 -6.35 -34.98
C SER A 69 11.06 -7.11 -35.20
N ALA A 70 11.11 -8.13 -36.04
CA ALA A 70 10.00 -8.92 -36.60
C ALA A 70 9.12 -9.69 -35.60
N ALA A 71 9.39 -9.59 -34.32
CA ALA A 71 8.51 -9.95 -33.22
C ALA A 71 8.09 -8.64 -32.52
N ALA A 72 7.21 -7.87 -33.14
CA ALA A 72 6.71 -6.61 -32.60
C ALA A 72 5.95 -6.88 -31.29
N VAL A 73 6.66 -6.90 -30.17
CA VAL A 73 6.08 -6.75 -28.87
C VAL A 73 5.59 -5.30 -28.82
N HIS A 74 4.28 -5.11 -28.98
CA HIS A 74 3.67 -3.81 -28.78
C HIS A 74 3.89 -3.45 -27.32
N SER A 75 4.66 -2.42 -27.04
CA SER A 75 4.88 -1.91 -25.70
C SER A 75 4.49 -0.44 -25.63
N ALA A 76 3.92 -0.02 -24.52
CA ALA A 76 3.58 1.37 -24.26
C ALA A 76 4.26 1.83 -22.98
N GLY A 77 4.82 3.04 -22.98
CA GLY A 77 5.37 3.67 -21.78
C GLY A 77 4.28 4.40 -21.00
N LEU A 78 4.38 4.38 -19.69
CA LEU A 78 3.54 5.16 -18.80
C LEU A 78 4.29 6.42 -18.36
N TYR A 79 3.72 7.58 -18.68
CA TYR A 79 4.24 8.86 -18.22
C TYR A 79 3.42 9.34 -17.03
N LEU A 80 4.08 9.60 -15.92
CA LEU A 80 3.44 10.21 -14.76
C LEU A 80 4.49 10.84 -13.84
N THR A 81 4.00 11.72 -12.99
CA THR A 81 4.79 12.35 -11.93
C THR A 81 4.22 11.94 -10.59
N ILE A 82 5.05 11.35 -9.74
CA ILE A 82 4.73 10.97 -8.36
C ILE A 82 5.47 11.91 -7.43
N ARG A 83 4.74 12.67 -6.63
CA ARG A 83 5.31 13.56 -5.61
C ARG A 83 5.03 12.99 -4.22
N ASN A 84 6.09 12.81 -3.46
CA ASN A 84 6.01 12.41 -2.06
C ASN A 84 5.98 13.66 -1.16
N LEU A 85 4.89 13.86 -0.45
CA LEU A 85 4.71 15.01 0.44
C LEU A 85 5.21 14.76 1.87
N THR A 86 5.78 13.59 2.13
CA THR A 86 6.21 13.19 3.47
C THR A 86 7.73 13.20 3.62
N GLY A 87 8.18 13.25 4.87
CA GLY A 87 9.60 13.16 5.23
C GLY A 87 10.21 11.75 5.14
N GLN A 88 9.45 10.75 4.67
CA GLN A 88 9.92 9.37 4.51
C GLN A 88 9.96 8.99 3.03
N PRO A 89 11.05 8.42 2.51
CA PRO A 89 11.09 7.90 1.15
C PRO A 89 10.18 6.67 1.03
N ASP A 90 9.63 6.45 -0.17
CA ASP A 90 8.86 5.24 -0.47
C ASP A 90 9.36 4.61 -1.78
N GLN A 91 8.96 3.37 -2.05
CA GLN A 91 9.33 2.66 -3.26
C GLN A 91 8.09 2.21 -4.01
N LEU A 92 8.03 2.53 -5.30
CA LEU A 92 7.08 1.93 -6.24
C LEU A 92 7.59 0.52 -6.56
N THR A 93 6.86 -0.51 -6.14
CA THR A 93 7.26 -1.91 -6.26
C THR A 93 6.53 -2.65 -7.37
N ALA A 94 5.33 -2.20 -7.74
CA ALA A 94 4.57 -2.77 -8.84
C ALA A 94 3.58 -1.77 -9.42
N VAL A 95 3.27 -1.97 -10.69
CA VAL A 95 2.14 -1.35 -11.37
C VAL A 95 1.32 -2.45 -12.02
N THR A 96 0.00 -2.42 -11.87
CA THR A 96 -0.90 -3.39 -12.49
C THR A 96 -2.02 -2.68 -13.25
N SER A 97 -2.49 -3.29 -14.33
CA SER A 97 -3.58 -2.78 -15.14
C SER A 97 -4.30 -3.96 -15.83
N PRO A 98 -5.63 -3.91 -15.98
CA PRO A 98 -6.33 -4.88 -16.81
C PRO A 98 -6.04 -4.70 -18.31
N ALA A 99 -5.45 -3.57 -18.70
CA ALA A 99 -5.10 -3.27 -20.09
C ALA A 99 -3.73 -3.80 -20.52
N ALA A 100 -2.95 -4.43 -19.64
CA ALA A 100 -1.66 -5.01 -20.00
C ALA A 100 -1.45 -6.36 -19.31
N ARG A 101 -0.88 -7.32 -20.04
CA ARG A 101 -0.59 -8.65 -19.48
C ARG A 101 0.61 -8.66 -18.56
N ARG A 102 1.58 -7.80 -18.87
CA ARG A 102 2.82 -7.65 -18.12
C ARG A 102 3.18 -6.18 -18.04
N ILE A 103 3.65 -5.74 -16.87
CA ILE A 103 4.13 -4.39 -16.66
C ILE A 103 5.47 -4.50 -15.94
N GLU A 104 6.47 -3.83 -16.48
CA GLU A 104 7.83 -3.83 -15.96
C GLU A 104 8.26 -2.43 -15.54
N LEU A 105 8.94 -2.36 -14.39
CA LEU A 105 9.63 -1.16 -13.95
C LEU A 105 11.03 -1.17 -14.59
N THR A 106 11.39 -0.09 -15.24
CA THR A 106 12.68 0.00 -15.93
C THR A 106 13.41 1.28 -15.57
N ARG A 107 14.74 1.23 -15.66
CA ARG A 107 15.63 2.38 -15.45
C ARG A 107 16.61 2.49 -16.60
N ARG A 108 16.89 3.73 -17.04
CA ARG A 108 18.03 4.07 -17.88
C ARG A 108 19.07 4.81 -17.09
N GLN A 109 20.31 4.39 -17.18
CA GLN A 109 21.42 5.09 -16.51
C GLN A 109 21.91 6.31 -17.32
N THR A 110 21.76 6.26 -18.63
CA THR A 110 22.15 7.34 -19.55
C THR A 110 21.07 7.56 -20.60
N VAL A 111 20.94 8.79 -21.08
CA VAL A 111 20.04 9.12 -22.20
C VAL A 111 20.45 8.31 -23.43
N GLY A 112 19.51 7.56 -24.02
CA GLY A 112 19.79 6.67 -25.15
C GLY A 112 20.44 5.32 -24.79
N GLY A 113 20.82 5.09 -23.53
CA GLY A 113 21.36 3.83 -23.04
C GLY A 113 20.32 2.71 -22.95
N PRO A 114 20.77 1.47 -22.70
CA PRO A 114 19.89 0.33 -22.54
C PRO A 114 18.99 0.48 -21.33
N ARG A 115 17.77 -0.07 -21.43
CA ARG A 115 16.85 -0.20 -20.30
C ARG A 115 17.22 -1.40 -19.45
N THR A 116 17.21 -1.25 -18.15
CA THR A 116 17.39 -2.33 -17.18
C THR A 116 16.10 -2.49 -16.39
N VAL A 117 15.58 -3.71 -16.33
CA VAL A 117 14.44 -4.03 -15.47
C VAL A 117 14.89 -3.94 -14.01
N VAL A 118 14.13 -3.21 -13.21
CA VAL A 118 14.38 -3.02 -11.78
C VAL A 118 13.20 -3.54 -10.97
N ARG A 119 13.45 -3.87 -9.70
CA ARG A 119 12.40 -4.36 -8.80
C ARG A 119 11.59 -3.24 -8.17
N GLU A 120 12.17 -2.06 -8.08
CA GLU A 120 11.57 -0.91 -7.41
C GLU A 120 12.14 0.40 -7.94
N LEU A 121 11.33 1.45 -7.86
CA LEU A 121 11.71 2.83 -8.16
C LEU A 121 11.49 3.67 -6.92
N THR A 122 12.52 4.39 -6.48
CA THR A 122 12.49 5.19 -5.26
C THR A 122 11.81 6.54 -5.49
N VAL A 123 10.84 6.85 -4.64
CA VAL A 123 10.25 8.19 -4.52
C VAL A 123 10.87 8.87 -3.30
N PRO A 124 11.76 9.87 -3.46
CA PRO A 124 12.47 10.49 -2.35
C PRO A 124 11.50 11.17 -1.36
N ALA A 125 11.93 11.30 -0.10
CA ALA A 125 11.23 12.13 0.88
C ALA A 125 11.14 13.59 0.38
N HIS A 126 9.96 14.20 0.47
CA HIS A 126 9.66 15.54 -0.07
C HIS A 126 10.07 15.72 -1.54
N GLY A 127 10.27 14.62 -2.26
CA GLY A 127 10.78 14.58 -3.62
C GLY A 127 9.77 14.13 -4.65
N THR A 128 10.27 13.98 -5.87
CA THR A 128 9.46 13.63 -7.04
C THR A 128 10.14 12.53 -7.84
N LEU A 129 9.38 11.50 -8.19
CA LEU A 129 9.76 10.52 -9.21
C LEU A 129 8.99 10.86 -10.49
N ARG A 130 9.72 11.06 -11.59
CA ARG A 130 9.14 11.27 -12.91
C ARG A 130 9.39 10.05 -13.77
N LEU A 131 8.33 9.43 -14.25
CA LEU A 131 8.41 8.36 -15.23
C LEU A 131 8.43 8.97 -16.63
N THR A 132 9.50 8.73 -17.36
CA THR A 132 9.75 9.30 -18.68
C THR A 132 10.49 8.30 -19.57
N PRO A 133 10.37 8.40 -20.90
CA PRO A 133 11.06 7.47 -21.81
C PRO A 133 12.59 7.51 -21.71
N PHE A 134 13.14 8.57 -21.12
CA PHE A 134 14.59 8.81 -21.08
C PHE A 134 15.25 8.52 -19.72
N GLY A 135 14.45 8.15 -18.71
CA GLY A 135 14.90 7.88 -17.34
C GLY A 135 14.28 6.62 -16.76
N ASP A 136 13.75 6.76 -15.56
CA ASP A 136 12.89 5.75 -14.95
C ASP A 136 11.58 5.67 -15.72
N ASP A 137 11.11 4.46 -16.02
CA ASP A 137 9.96 4.24 -16.89
C ASP A 137 9.18 2.99 -16.46
N VAL A 138 7.91 2.94 -16.82
CA VAL A 138 7.03 1.78 -16.64
C VAL A 138 6.55 1.34 -18.00
N ILE A 139 6.88 0.12 -18.36
CA ILE A 139 6.56 -0.44 -19.69
C ILE A 139 5.38 -1.40 -19.56
N LEU A 140 4.33 -1.13 -20.30
CA LEU A 140 3.20 -2.02 -20.50
C LEU A 140 3.50 -2.91 -21.70
N GLU A 141 3.61 -4.21 -21.50
CA GLU A 141 3.82 -5.19 -22.56
C GLU A 141 2.49 -5.74 -23.06
N ASN A 142 2.37 -5.82 -24.39
CA ASN A 142 1.17 -6.30 -25.07
C ASN A 142 -0.12 -5.66 -24.54
N PRO A 143 -0.20 -4.33 -24.53
CA PRO A 143 -1.42 -3.67 -24.06
C PRO A 143 -2.59 -4.06 -24.95
N VAL A 144 -3.72 -4.43 -24.30
CA VAL A 144 -4.91 -4.90 -25.00
C VAL A 144 -5.87 -3.74 -25.23
N ALA A 145 -6.09 -3.38 -26.51
CA ALA A 145 -7.14 -2.45 -26.95
C ALA A 145 -7.24 -1.14 -26.11
N TYR A 146 -6.09 -0.59 -25.68
CA TYR A 146 -6.07 0.66 -24.93
C TYR A 146 -6.19 1.90 -25.83
N GLU A 147 -5.79 1.78 -27.11
CA GLU A 147 -5.72 2.87 -28.09
C GLU A 147 -7.10 3.49 -28.39
N THR A 148 -8.17 2.72 -28.21
CA THR A 148 -9.55 3.17 -28.40
C THR A 148 -10.19 3.71 -27.13
N ARG A 149 -9.47 3.71 -26.01
CA ARG A 149 -9.95 4.19 -24.73
C ARG A 149 -9.49 5.62 -24.48
N SER A 150 -10.29 6.39 -23.76
CA SER A 150 -9.90 7.73 -23.28
C SER A 150 -8.96 7.65 -22.08
N SER A 151 -9.07 6.59 -21.27
CA SER A 151 -8.21 6.35 -20.10
C SER A 151 -8.02 4.85 -19.84
N VAL A 152 -6.94 4.56 -19.12
CA VAL A 152 -6.56 3.21 -18.68
C VAL A 152 -6.42 3.19 -17.17
N PRO A 153 -7.18 2.36 -16.45
CA PRO A 153 -7.04 2.23 -15.01
C PRO A 153 -5.75 1.51 -14.66
N LEU A 154 -5.03 2.07 -13.69
CA LEU A 154 -3.78 1.56 -13.16
C LEU A 154 -3.87 1.46 -11.64
N VAL A 155 -3.19 0.49 -11.07
CA VAL A 155 -2.96 0.40 -9.63
C VAL A 155 -1.45 0.39 -9.39
N LEU A 156 -0.98 1.45 -8.75
CA LEU A 156 0.40 1.60 -8.31
C LEU A 156 0.52 1.03 -6.91
N THR A 157 1.49 0.16 -6.69
CA THR A 157 1.75 -0.44 -5.38
C THR A 157 3.06 0.09 -4.83
N PHE A 158 2.98 0.72 -3.67
CA PHE A 158 4.11 1.26 -2.93
C PHE A 158 4.40 0.41 -1.71
N ARG A 159 5.64 0.42 -1.24
CA ARG A 159 6.07 -0.36 -0.09
C ARG A 159 5.41 0.09 1.22
N HIS A 160 5.30 1.39 1.46
CA HIS A 160 4.76 1.97 2.69
C HIS A 160 3.37 2.56 2.51
N THR A 161 3.13 3.29 1.41
CA THR A 161 1.81 3.89 1.10
C THR A 161 0.74 2.84 0.77
N GLY A 162 1.15 1.67 0.26
CA GLY A 162 0.22 0.66 -0.21
C GLY A 162 -0.24 0.90 -1.65
N LYS A 163 -1.51 0.63 -1.95
CA LYS A 163 -2.06 0.67 -3.31
C LYS A 163 -2.78 1.99 -3.58
N LEU A 164 -2.44 2.63 -4.70
CA LEU A 164 -3.12 3.81 -5.21
C LEU A 164 -3.66 3.53 -6.62
N ALA A 165 -4.96 3.78 -6.81
CA ALA A 165 -5.60 3.70 -8.11
C ALA A 165 -5.46 5.04 -8.84
N VAL A 166 -5.15 4.99 -10.13
CA VAL A 166 -4.96 6.15 -11.01
C VAL A 166 -5.49 5.82 -12.39
N ASP A 167 -6.17 6.75 -13.02
CA ASP A 167 -6.55 6.67 -14.42
C ASP A 167 -5.55 7.44 -15.28
N ALA A 168 -4.83 6.72 -16.15
CA ALA A 168 -3.93 7.35 -17.10
C ALA A 168 -4.69 7.70 -18.38
N ALA A 169 -4.63 8.96 -18.78
CA ALA A 169 -5.22 9.41 -20.04
C ALA A 169 -4.48 8.78 -21.24
N VAL A 170 -5.20 8.34 -22.24
CA VAL A 170 -4.61 7.92 -23.50
C VAL A 170 -4.44 9.15 -24.38
N SER A 171 -3.19 9.58 -24.57
CA SER A 171 -2.90 10.78 -25.37
C SER A 171 -2.69 10.42 -26.83
N ALA A 172 -3.37 11.17 -27.73
CA ALA A 172 -3.12 11.05 -29.16
C ALA A 172 -1.66 11.46 -29.48
N PRO A 173 -1.04 10.88 -30.53
CA PRO A 173 0.31 11.27 -30.95
C PRO A 173 0.35 12.76 -31.30
N GLY A 174 1.16 13.55 -30.60
CA GLY A 174 1.36 14.96 -30.91
C GLY A 174 0.51 15.95 -30.10
N SER A 175 -0.26 15.51 -29.11
CA SER A 175 -0.86 16.44 -28.13
C SER A 175 0.17 16.78 -27.06
N PRO A 176 0.46 18.10 -26.85
CA PRO A 176 1.37 18.55 -25.82
C PRO A 176 0.85 18.27 -24.41
#